data_f649d70d9251d0cb45d0b434135cc920
#
_entry.id   f649d70d9251d0cb45d0b434135cc920
#
_cell.length_a   1.000
_cell.length_b   1.000
_cell.length_c   1.000
_cell.angle_alpha   90.00
_cell.angle_beta   90.00
_cell.angle_gamma   90.00
#
_symmetry.space_group_name_H-M   'P 1'
#
loop_
_entity.id
_entity.type
_entity.pdbx_description
1 polymer ?
#
loop_
_entity_poly.entity_id
_entity_poly.type
_entity_poly.pdbx_seq_one_letter_code
_entity_poly.pdbx_strand_id
1 'polypeptide(L)'
;MEIEAKNRQIANSYYNLGLEKARIRDLSGASQCLKKSLHFCKYQIDARNLLGLIYYENGEVADALVQWVISMSLQPENNLADHYLERIQRKPGQLEAESQAVKTFNQALWHAQNGSDDLAALQLARVVSAKPHFVKAHLLLALLYMRREDYNKAGRSLYKILQIDKSNSKALYYMSIVKQNTGRAEAEKRRMVKAFSHRQMEDDDVIIPNTYKESTGLSTVFHIILGLIFGLVAFYVLVLPAVENRLNRQRDDELMVYMQKLNSANQENDILAQENEDIEAKMAEVQEQLDTLTTGNTSIIAQYQSLIWVLQIGRAHV
;
A
#
# COMPACT_ATOMS: atom_id res chain seq x y z
N MET A 1 30.18 4.55 -21.13
CA MET A 1 30.07 6.02 -20.94
C MET A 1 28.77 6.60 -21.52
N GLU A 2 28.43 6.36 -22.81
CA GLU A 2 27.19 6.93 -23.41
C GLU A 2 25.89 6.40 -22.78
N ILE A 3 25.81 5.08 -22.54
CA ILE A 3 24.64 4.44 -21.91
C ILE A 3 24.44 4.94 -20.47
N GLU A 4 25.52 5.09 -19.71
CA GLU A 4 25.44 5.61 -18.32
C GLU A 4 24.97 7.06 -18.27
N ALA A 5 25.47 7.91 -19.20
CA ALA A 5 25.02 9.28 -19.32
C ALA A 5 23.52 9.34 -19.65
N LYS A 6 23.05 8.49 -20.56
CA LYS A 6 21.64 8.38 -20.93
C LYS A 6 20.77 7.90 -19.75
N ASN A 7 21.23 6.87 -19.03
CA ASN A 7 20.54 6.37 -17.84
C ASN A 7 20.44 7.45 -16.76
N ARG A 8 21.49 8.22 -16.53
CA ARG A 8 21.48 9.35 -15.58
C ARG A 8 20.50 10.44 -16.02
N GLN A 9 20.43 10.76 -17.30
CA GLN A 9 19.44 11.72 -17.82
C GLN A 9 18.00 11.26 -17.60
N ILE A 10 17.72 9.97 -17.86
CA ILE A 10 16.41 9.36 -17.61
C ILE A 10 16.10 9.39 -16.10
N ALA A 11 17.06 9.03 -15.25
CA ALA A 11 16.91 9.07 -13.81
C ALA A 11 16.57 10.47 -13.30
N ASN A 12 17.26 11.51 -13.81
CA ASN A 12 16.98 12.90 -13.46
C ASN A 12 15.57 13.35 -13.87
N SER A 13 15.10 12.91 -15.05
CA SER A 13 13.74 13.22 -15.52
C SER A 13 12.68 12.60 -14.59
N TYR A 14 12.88 11.34 -14.17
CA TYR A 14 11.98 10.69 -13.20
C TYR A 14 12.06 11.32 -11.81
N TYR A 15 13.24 11.75 -11.37
CA TYR A 15 13.41 12.50 -10.12
C TYR A 15 12.61 13.81 -10.13
N ASN A 16 12.78 14.62 -11.18
CA ASN A 16 12.06 15.88 -11.32
C ASN A 16 10.54 15.67 -11.32
N LEU A 17 10.06 14.68 -12.08
CA LEU A 17 8.64 14.32 -12.06
C LEU A 17 8.17 13.86 -10.67
N GLY A 18 8.99 13.10 -9.97
CA GLY A 18 8.74 12.68 -8.58
C GLY A 18 8.66 13.87 -7.63
N LEU A 19 9.55 14.84 -7.78
CA LEU A 19 9.57 16.07 -6.97
C LEU A 19 8.31 16.92 -7.20
N GLU A 20 7.88 17.09 -8.45
CA GLU A 20 6.64 17.82 -8.79
C GLU A 20 5.41 17.13 -8.18
N LYS A 21 5.33 15.80 -8.29
CA LYS A 21 4.25 15.02 -7.68
C LYS A 21 4.23 15.14 -6.15
N ALA A 22 5.39 15.10 -5.51
CA ALA A 22 5.50 15.29 -4.06
C ALA A 22 5.00 16.69 -3.63
N ARG A 23 5.28 17.74 -4.39
CA ARG A 23 4.82 19.12 -4.14
C ARG A 23 3.30 19.24 -4.12
N ILE A 24 2.60 18.52 -4.98
CA ILE A 24 1.12 18.51 -5.02
C ILE A 24 0.51 17.46 -4.10
N ARG A 25 1.32 16.80 -3.27
CA ARG A 25 0.94 15.71 -2.36
C ARG A 25 0.39 14.45 -3.06
N ASP A 26 0.84 14.18 -4.29
CA ASP A 26 0.71 12.87 -4.94
C ASP A 26 1.90 11.99 -4.50
N LEU A 27 1.85 11.53 -3.24
CA LEU A 27 2.97 10.79 -2.65
C LEU A 27 3.13 9.39 -3.27
N SER A 28 2.05 8.73 -3.60
CA SER A 28 2.07 7.45 -4.32
C SER A 28 2.71 7.58 -5.69
N GLY A 29 2.31 8.57 -6.49
CA GLY A 29 2.90 8.81 -7.80
C GLY A 29 4.36 9.27 -7.71
N ALA A 30 4.70 10.11 -6.72
CA ALA A 30 6.07 10.52 -6.45
C ALA A 30 6.96 9.32 -6.11
N SER A 31 6.51 8.45 -5.21
CA SER A 31 7.25 7.22 -4.84
C SER A 31 7.53 6.33 -6.06
N GLN A 32 6.54 6.15 -6.96
CA GLN A 32 6.73 5.37 -8.18
C GLN A 32 7.77 6.00 -9.10
N CYS A 33 7.74 7.32 -9.29
CA CYS A 33 8.72 8.03 -10.10
C CYS A 33 10.13 7.93 -9.52
N LEU A 34 10.28 8.11 -8.21
CA LEU A 34 11.57 8.02 -7.53
C LEU A 34 12.16 6.60 -7.56
N LYS A 35 11.33 5.56 -7.41
CA LYS A 35 11.77 4.18 -7.60
C LYS A 35 12.26 3.92 -9.02
N LYS A 36 11.58 4.47 -10.04
CA LYS A 36 12.07 4.40 -11.43
C LYS A 36 13.36 5.17 -11.61
N SER A 37 13.50 6.35 -11.00
CA SER A 37 14.76 7.11 -11.00
C SER A 37 15.91 6.27 -10.44
N LEU A 38 15.71 5.63 -9.29
CA LEU A 38 16.71 4.77 -8.63
C LEU A 38 16.96 3.46 -9.39
N HIS A 39 16.01 2.98 -10.18
CA HIS A 39 16.22 1.84 -11.07
C HIS A 39 17.22 2.17 -12.18
N PHE A 40 17.14 3.37 -12.79
CA PHE A 40 18.09 3.81 -13.81
C PHE A 40 19.43 4.29 -13.23
N CYS A 41 19.43 4.90 -12.04
CA CYS A 41 20.63 5.37 -11.37
C CYS A 41 20.55 5.09 -9.85
N LYS A 42 21.12 3.97 -9.42
CA LYS A 42 21.11 3.54 -7.99
C LYS A 42 21.84 4.52 -7.05
N TYR A 43 22.75 5.32 -7.59
CA TYR A 43 23.59 6.27 -6.84
C TYR A 43 23.01 7.69 -6.76
N GLN A 44 21.74 7.89 -7.16
CA GLN A 44 21.11 9.19 -7.12
C GLN A 44 20.66 9.54 -5.70
N ILE A 45 21.49 10.32 -5.01
CA ILE A 45 21.32 10.70 -3.60
C ILE A 45 20.01 11.46 -3.37
N ASP A 46 19.71 12.46 -4.21
CA ASP A 46 18.51 13.28 -4.07
C ASP A 46 17.22 12.46 -4.20
N ALA A 47 17.20 11.47 -5.11
CA ALA A 47 16.05 10.59 -5.26
C ALA A 47 15.85 9.69 -4.02
N ARG A 48 16.93 9.20 -3.40
CA ARG A 48 16.86 8.44 -2.15
C ARG A 48 16.37 9.29 -1.00
N ASN A 49 16.92 10.48 -0.85
CA ASN A 49 16.55 11.40 0.21
C ASN A 49 15.07 11.77 0.14
N LEU A 50 14.59 12.10 -1.07
CA LEU A 50 13.18 12.42 -1.29
C LEU A 50 12.27 11.18 -1.09
N LEU A 51 12.70 10.00 -1.55
CA LEU A 51 11.95 8.76 -1.31
C LEU A 51 11.82 8.44 0.18
N GLY A 52 12.90 8.61 0.94
CA GLY A 52 12.89 8.50 2.39
C GLY A 52 11.91 9.48 3.04
N LEU A 53 11.89 10.74 2.57
CA LEU A 53 10.94 11.73 3.07
C LEU A 53 9.47 11.35 2.77
N ILE A 54 9.19 10.79 1.60
CA ILE A 54 7.86 10.29 1.24
C ILE A 54 7.43 9.14 2.14
N TYR A 55 8.32 8.18 2.41
CA TYR A 55 8.04 7.11 3.36
C TYR A 55 7.75 7.63 4.76
N TYR A 56 8.53 8.62 5.21
CA TYR A 56 8.33 9.26 6.50
C TYR A 56 6.96 9.94 6.61
N GLU A 57 6.56 10.70 5.57
CA GLU A 57 5.24 11.35 5.49
C GLU A 57 4.09 10.34 5.49
N ASN A 58 4.28 9.16 4.93
CA ASN A 58 3.31 8.05 4.95
C ASN A 58 3.31 7.26 6.27
N GLY A 59 4.16 7.63 7.25
CA GLY A 59 4.32 6.91 8.50
C GLY A 59 5.10 5.60 8.39
N GLU A 60 5.85 5.40 7.31
CA GLU A 60 6.70 4.24 7.04
C GLU A 60 8.16 4.57 7.46
N VAL A 61 8.35 4.82 8.76
CA VAL A 61 9.61 5.36 9.28
C VAL A 61 10.78 4.41 9.09
N ALA A 62 10.57 3.09 9.20
CA ALA A 62 11.62 2.10 8.95
C ALA A 62 12.13 2.16 7.50
N ASP A 63 11.21 2.24 6.52
CA ASP A 63 11.55 2.36 5.10
C ASP A 63 12.25 3.69 4.81
N ALA A 64 11.86 4.77 5.49
CA ALA A 64 12.54 6.07 5.41
C ALA A 64 13.97 6.00 5.90
N LEU A 65 14.21 5.41 7.08
CA LEU A 65 15.53 5.22 7.66
C LEU A 65 16.46 4.41 6.73
N VAL A 66 15.94 3.34 6.13
CA VAL A 66 16.70 2.52 5.16
C VAL A 66 17.18 3.38 3.99
N GLN A 67 16.30 4.23 3.39
CA GLN A 67 16.71 5.08 2.28
C GLN A 67 17.78 6.11 2.69
N TRP A 68 17.64 6.72 3.88
CA TRP A 68 18.59 7.72 4.35
C TRP A 68 19.93 7.10 4.78
N VAL A 69 19.94 5.92 5.41
CA VAL A 69 21.18 5.22 5.75
C VAL A 69 21.93 4.82 4.47
N ILE A 70 21.24 4.28 3.45
CA ILE A 70 21.87 3.99 2.16
C ILE A 70 22.40 5.29 1.52
N SER A 71 21.65 6.38 1.60
CA SER A 71 22.09 7.69 1.08
C SER A 71 23.38 8.16 1.75
N MET A 72 23.45 8.06 3.07
CA MET A 72 24.65 8.41 3.86
C MET A 72 25.85 7.52 3.54
N SER A 73 25.63 6.21 3.32
CA SER A 73 26.71 5.30 2.92
C SER A 73 27.30 5.62 1.54
N LEU A 74 26.48 6.16 0.63
CA LEU A 74 26.91 6.55 -0.72
C LEU A 74 27.57 7.94 -0.76
N GLN A 75 27.11 8.87 0.05
CA GLN A 75 27.63 10.23 0.19
C GLN A 75 27.59 10.67 1.66
N PRO A 76 28.69 10.50 2.39
CA PRO A 76 28.76 10.85 3.82
C PRO A 76 28.75 12.36 4.09
N GLU A 77 29.26 13.16 3.18
CA GLU A 77 29.41 14.61 3.35
C GLU A 77 28.36 15.39 2.56
N ASN A 78 27.91 16.50 3.11
CA ASN A 78 26.94 17.41 2.47
C ASN A 78 25.64 16.70 2.02
N ASN A 79 25.13 15.80 2.83
CA ASN A 79 23.96 15.00 2.53
C ASN A 79 22.78 15.40 3.42
N LEU A 80 21.63 15.71 2.81
CA LEU A 80 20.41 16.07 3.54
C LEU A 80 19.89 14.92 4.42
N ALA A 81 20.26 13.67 4.12
CA ALA A 81 19.88 12.51 4.94
C ALA A 81 20.40 12.62 6.37
N ASP A 82 21.57 13.20 6.58
CA ASP A 82 22.14 13.44 7.90
C ASP A 82 21.19 14.23 8.79
N HIS A 83 20.69 15.34 8.28
CA HIS A 83 19.70 16.19 8.97
C HIS A 83 18.43 15.42 9.35
N TYR A 84 17.92 14.55 8.46
CA TYR A 84 16.72 13.76 8.73
C TYR A 84 16.96 12.69 9.78
N LEU A 85 18.10 12.00 9.72
CA LEU A 85 18.51 10.98 10.71
C LEU A 85 18.70 11.62 12.10
N GLU A 86 19.42 12.72 12.18
CA GLU A 86 19.63 13.46 13.41
C GLU A 86 18.32 13.94 14.04
N ARG A 87 17.39 14.45 13.22
CA ARG A 87 16.06 14.90 13.67
C ARG A 87 15.24 13.77 14.33
N ILE A 88 15.38 12.53 13.84
CA ILE A 88 14.72 11.36 14.44
C ILE A 88 15.46 10.95 15.74
N GLN A 89 16.78 10.93 15.72
CA GLN A 89 17.61 10.53 16.87
C GLN A 89 17.47 11.49 18.06
N ARG A 90 17.27 12.78 17.81
CA ARG A 90 17.10 13.79 18.86
C ARG A 90 15.80 13.63 19.68
N LYS A 91 14.88 12.79 19.26
CA LYS A 91 13.62 12.56 19.99
C LYS A 91 13.69 11.22 20.74
N PRO A 92 13.96 11.23 22.04
CA PRO A 92 14.03 10.01 22.84
C PRO A 92 12.72 9.24 22.76
N GLY A 93 12.78 7.92 22.60
CA GLY A 93 11.60 7.04 22.54
C GLY A 93 10.81 7.10 21.25
N GLN A 94 11.18 7.95 20.26
CA GLN A 94 10.46 7.97 18.98
C GLN A 94 10.61 6.66 18.22
N LEU A 95 11.82 6.10 18.16
CA LEU A 95 12.09 4.83 17.47
C LEU A 95 11.38 3.65 18.14
N GLU A 96 11.34 3.62 19.47
CA GLU A 96 10.57 2.63 20.23
C GLU A 96 9.08 2.74 19.94
N ALA A 97 8.54 3.96 19.93
CA ALA A 97 7.13 4.21 19.60
C ALA A 97 6.79 3.82 18.16
N GLU A 98 7.70 4.05 17.19
CA GLU A 98 7.57 3.57 15.81
C GLU A 98 7.60 2.04 15.74
N SER A 99 8.57 1.41 16.40
CA SER A 99 8.68 -0.05 16.46
C SER A 99 7.43 -0.68 17.07
N GLN A 100 6.93 -0.11 18.17
CA GLN A 100 5.70 -0.60 18.82
C GLN A 100 4.48 -0.43 17.95
N ALA A 101 4.35 0.69 17.21
CA ALA A 101 3.26 0.91 16.28
C ALA A 101 3.26 -0.12 15.13
N VAL A 102 4.45 -0.43 14.57
CA VAL A 102 4.60 -1.46 13.53
C VAL A 102 4.29 -2.85 14.08
N LYS A 103 4.77 -3.20 15.29
CA LYS A 103 4.42 -4.49 15.94
C LYS A 103 2.91 -4.62 16.13
N THR A 104 2.26 -3.58 16.66
CA THR A 104 0.81 -3.59 16.90
C THR A 104 0.04 -3.65 15.57
N PHE A 105 0.51 -2.96 14.52
CA PHE A 105 -0.06 -3.07 13.18
C PHE A 105 0.03 -4.50 12.63
N ASN A 106 1.19 -5.16 12.75
CA ASN A 106 1.37 -6.53 12.27
C ASN A 106 0.50 -7.53 13.05
N GLN A 107 0.34 -7.34 14.36
CA GLN A 107 -0.59 -8.13 15.17
C GLN A 107 -2.05 -7.92 14.72
N ALA A 108 -2.44 -6.67 14.47
CA ALA A 108 -3.77 -6.36 13.99
C ALA A 108 -4.02 -6.94 12.57
N LEU A 109 -3.02 -6.92 11.70
CA LEU A 109 -3.10 -7.57 10.39
C LEU A 109 -3.31 -9.08 10.52
N TRP A 110 -2.56 -9.73 11.42
CA TRP A 110 -2.73 -11.15 11.71
C TRP A 110 -4.14 -11.46 12.24
N HIS A 111 -4.66 -10.66 13.18
CA HIS A 111 -6.04 -10.80 13.68
C HIS A 111 -7.08 -10.63 12.58
N ALA A 112 -6.89 -9.65 11.67
CA ALA A 112 -7.78 -9.44 10.53
C ALA A 112 -7.78 -10.62 9.55
N GLN A 113 -6.62 -11.24 9.31
CA GLN A 113 -6.49 -12.45 8.48
C GLN A 113 -7.15 -13.67 9.11
N ASN A 114 -7.16 -13.76 10.44
CA ASN A 114 -7.80 -14.86 11.20
C ASN A 114 -9.26 -14.58 11.58
N GLY A 115 -9.89 -13.56 10.98
CA GLY A 115 -11.32 -13.27 11.19
C GLY A 115 -11.65 -12.56 12.51
N SER A 116 -10.66 -12.18 13.31
CA SER A 116 -10.85 -11.44 14.58
C SER A 116 -10.91 -9.92 14.32
N ASP A 117 -11.90 -9.48 13.53
CA ASP A 117 -12.03 -8.11 13.03
C ASP A 117 -12.16 -7.06 14.11
N ASP A 118 -12.87 -7.39 15.21
CA ASP A 118 -13.08 -6.47 16.31
C ASP A 118 -11.77 -6.14 17.02
N LEU A 119 -10.98 -7.16 17.30
CA LEU A 119 -9.68 -7.00 17.94
C LEU A 119 -8.70 -6.26 17.02
N ALA A 120 -8.69 -6.62 15.74
CA ALA A 120 -7.89 -5.92 14.73
C ALA A 120 -8.26 -4.44 14.64
N ALA A 121 -9.55 -4.11 14.56
CA ALA A 121 -10.01 -2.73 14.48
C ALA A 121 -9.67 -1.93 15.75
N LEU A 122 -9.79 -2.55 16.93
CA LEU A 122 -9.41 -1.91 18.21
C LEU A 122 -7.91 -1.59 18.27
N GLN A 123 -7.06 -2.55 17.86
CA GLN A 123 -5.61 -2.34 17.83
C GLN A 123 -5.23 -1.26 16.80
N LEU A 124 -5.82 -1.31 15.60
CA LEU A 124 -5.56 -0.30 14.56
C LEU A 124 -6.03 1.10 14.97
N ALA A 125 -7.17 1.20 15.67
CA ALA A 125 -7.63 2.49 16.19
C ALA A 125 -6.61 3.11 17.16
N ARG A 126 -5.95 2.31 18.00
CA ARG A 126 -4.84 2.77 18.87
C ARG A 126 -3.64 3.19 18.04
N VAL A 127 -3.26 2.40 17.02
CA VAL A 127 -2.13 2.72 16.13
C VAL A 127 -2.36 4.05 15.42
N VAL A 128 -3.52 4.27 14.79
CA VAL A 128 -3.79 5.52 14.05
C VAL A 128 -3.95 6.74 14.97
N SER A 129 -4.35 6.54 16.23
CA SER A 129 -4.37 7.61 17.23
C SER A 129 -2.96 8.03 17.65
N ALA A 130 -2.04 7.06 17.84
CA ALA A 130 -0.65 7.32 18.18
C ALA A 130 0.16 7.83 16.98
N LYS A 131 -0.15 7.34 15.77
CA LYS A 131 0.54 7.62 14.50
C LYS A 131 -0.46 8.02 13.42
N PRO A 132 -0.92 9.28 13.40
CA PRO A 132 -1.96 9.75 12.47
C PRO A 132 -1.56 9.70 11.00
N HIS A 133 -0.26 9.68 10.68
CA HIS A 133 0.29 9.60 9.33
C HIS A 133 0.46 8.16 8.82
N PHE A 134 0.18 7.13 9.63
CA PHE A 134 0.40 5.75 9.21
C PHE A 134 -0.69 5.29 8.21
N VAL A 135 -0.43 5.56 6.93
CA VAL A 135 -1.37 5.32 5.81
C VAL A 135 -1.81 3.85 5.74
N LYS A 136 -0.89 2.89 5.88
CA LYS A 136 -1.21 1.45 5.84
C LYS A 136 -2.18 1.06 6.96
N ALA A 137 -2.04 1.63 8.16
CA ALA A 137 -2.94 1.35 9.29
C ALA A 137 -4.34 1.94 9.07
N HIS A 138 -4.44 3.17 8.56
CA HIS A 138 -5.71 3.77 8.17
C HIS A 138 -6.42 2.98 7.08
N LEU A 139 -5.68 2.47 6.08
CA LEU A 139 -6.25 1.67 5.00
C LEU A 139 -6.85 0.36 5.52
N LEU A 140 -6.09 -0.38 6.33
CA LEU A 140 -6.56 -1.64 6.91
C LEU A 140 -7.78 -1.41 7.82
N LEU A 141 -7.75 -0.34 8.65
CA LEU A 141 -8.88 0.03 9.51
C LEU A 141 -10.13 0.37 8.69
N ALA A 142 -9.96 1.10 7.57
CA ALA A 142 -11.07 1.40 6.68
C ALA A 142 -11.68 0.14 6.06
N LEU A 143 -10.86 -0.83 5.63
CA LEU A 143 -11.32 -2.11 5.10
C LEU A 143 -12.11 -2.92 6.12
N LEU A 144 -11.65 -2.96 7.38
CA LEU A 144 -12.37 -3.64 8.47
C LEU A 144 -13.73 -2.96 8.74
N TYR A 145 -13.78 -1.64 8.75
CA TYR A 145 -15.05 -0.93 8.89
C TYR A 145 -15.98 -1.17 7.69
N MET A 146 -15.46 -1.24 6.47
CA MET A 146 -16.26 -1.58 5.28
C MET A 146 -16.82 -3.00 5.36
N ARG A 147 -16.04 -3.98 5.82
CA ARG A 147 -16.49 -5.37 6.04
C ARG A 147 -17.63 -5.46 7.06
N ARG A 148 -17.68 -4.54 8.00
CA ARG A 148 -18.74 -4.41 9.03
C ARG A 148 -19.85 -3.45 8.62
N GLU A 149 -19.86 -2.99 7.37
CA GLU A 149 -20.83 -2.04 6.81
C GLU A 149 -20.85 -0.67 7.53
N ASP A 150 -19.84 -0.38 8.39
CA ASP A 150 -19.68 0.93 9.04
C ASP A 150 -18.99 1.91 8.07
N TYR A 151 -19.70 2.25 6.99
CA TYR A 151 -19.20 3.11 5.93
C TYR A 151 -18.83 4.51 6.41
N ASN A 152 -19.45 4.99 7.48
CA ASN A 152 -19.13 6.29 8.05
C ASN A 152 -17.73 6.32 8.70
N LYS A 153 -17.36 5.27 9.44
CA LYS A 153 -16.02 5.16 10.03
C LYS A 153 -14.98 4.86 8.95
N ALA A 154 -15.33 4.00 7.98
CA ALA A 154 -14.48 3.71 6.83
C ALA A 154 -14.14 5.00 6.07
N GLY A 155 -15.14 5.82 5.75
CA GLY A 155 -14.96 7.08 5.05
C GLY A 155 -14.04 8.05 5.79
N ARG A 156 -14.14 8.15 7.12
CA ARG A 156 -13.23 8.98 7.92
C ARG A 156 -11.79 8.52 7.85
N SER A 157 -11.54 7.21 7.91
CA SER A 157 -10.19 6.65 7.80
C SER A 157 -9.60 6.88 6.41
N LEU A 158 -10.38 6.67 5.34
CA LEU A 158 -9.98 6.93 3.96
C LEU A 158 -9.71 8.42 3.70
N TYR A 159 -10.52 9.30 4.27
CA TYR A 159 -10.31 10.74 4.16
C TYR A 159 -8.97 11.17 4.78
N LYS A 160 -8.57 10.57 5.91
CA LYS A 160 -7.24 10.82 6.51
C LYS A 160 -6.11 10.42 5.57
N ILE A 161 -6.23 9.28 4.87
CA ILE A 161 -5.24 8.88 3.86
C ILE A 161 -5.15 9.95 2.75
N LEU A 162 -6.29 10.41 2.22
CA LEU A 162 -6.32 11.39 1.14
C LEU A 162 -5.84 12.79 1.56
N GLN A 163 -5.83 13.11 2.85
CA GLN A 163 -5.16 14.31 3.36
C GLN A 163 -3.64 14.20 3.30
N ILE A 164 -3.08 12.99 3.47
CA ILE A 164 -1.64 12.72 3.42
C ILE A 164 -1.19 12.56 1.97
N ASP A 165 -1.86 11.67 1.24
CA ASP A 165 -1.58 11.30 -0.15
C ASP A 165 -2.85 11.44 -1.00
N LYS A 166 -2.97 12.56 -1.72
CA LYS A 166 -4.17 12.91 -2.50
C LYS A 166 -4.50 11.93 -3.61
N SER A 167 -3.51 11.25 -4.14
CA SER A 167 -3.62 10.35 -5.30
C SER A 167 -3.53 8.88 -4.90
N ASN A 168 -3.72 8.56 -3.62
CA ASN A 168 -3.71 7.18 -3.18
C ASN A 168 -4.83 6.39 -3.86
N SER A 169 -4.46 5.58 -4.85
CA SER A 169 -5.41 4.87 -5.71
C SER A 169 -6.34 3.94 -4.93
N LYS A 170 -5.81 3.24 -3.91
CA LYS A 170 -6.61 2.36 -3.05
C LYS A 170 -7.61 3.16 -2.22
N ALA A 171 -7.18 4.28 -1.63
CA ALA A 171 -8.08 5.12 -0.84
C ALA A 171 -9.17 5.77 -1.71
N LEU A 172 -8.84 6.23 -2.92
CA LEU A 172 -9.81 6.76 -3.87
C LEU A 172 -10.84 5.71 -4.30
N TYR A 173 -10.37 4.50 -4.62
CA TYR A 173 -11.24 3.38 -5.00
C TYR A 173 -12.22 3.03 -3.87
N TYR A 174 -11.72 2.79 -2.65
CA TYR A 174 -12.58 2.45 -1.52
C TYR A 174 -13.49 3.62 -1.09
N MET A 175 -13.05 4.88 -1.25
CA MET A 175 -13.90 6.04 -1.02
C MET A 175 -15.09 6.09 -1.98
N SER A 176 -14.92 5.65 -3.24
CA SER A 176 -16.03 5.56 -4.19
C SER A 176 -17.09 4.55 -3.73
N ILE A 177 -16.65 3.37 -3.24
CA ILE A 177 -17.54 2.34 -2.69
C ILE A 177 -18.29 2.87 -1.44
N VAL A 178 -17.58 3.54 -0.53
CA VAL A 178 -18.17 4.15 0.66
C VAL A 178 -19.25 5.16 0.28
N LYS A 179 -18.98 6.05 -0.69
CA LYS A 179 -19.97 7.04 -1.17
C LYS A 179 -21.21 6.39 -1.76
N GLN A 180 -21.06 5.32 -2.52
CA GLN A 180 -22.21 4.61 -3.08
C GLN A 180 -23.11 4.01 -2.00
N ASN A 181 -22.52 3.39 -0.98
CA ASN A 181 -23.27 2.73 0.08
C ASN A 181 -23.88 3.74 1.08
N THR A 182 -23.18 4.80 1.44
CA THR A 182 -23.74 5.88 2.28
C THR A 182 -24.87 6.61 1.57
N GLY A 183 -24.75 6.90 0.28
CA GLY A 183 -25.81 7.55 -0.51
C GLY A 183 -27.07 6.69 -0.62
N ARG A 184 -26.95 5.37 -0.74
CA ARG A 184 -28.08 4.43 -0.70
C ARG A 184 -28.77 4.45 0.67
N ALA A 185 -28.00 4.33 1.75
CA ALA A 185 -28.56 4.35 3.11
C ALA A 185 -29.28 5.66 3.44
N GLU A 186 -28.73 6.81 3.03
CA GLU A 186 -29.41 8.11 3.19
C GLU A 186 -30.68 8.24 2.34
N ALA A 187 -30.66 7.75 1.10
CA ALA A 187 -31.83 7.75 0.23
C ALA A 187 -32.95 6.87 0.82
N GLU A 188 -32.59 5.70 1.36
CA GLU A 188 -33.55 4.78 1.98
C GLU A 188 -34.11 5.36 3.28
N LYS A 189 -33.28 5.98 4.11
CA LYS A 189 -33.70 6.71 5.32
C LYS A 189 -34.67 7.84 4.97
N ARG A 190 -34.40 8.63 3.91
CA ARG A 190 -35.30 9.70 3.44
C ARG A 190 -36.62 9.13 2.94
N ARG A 191 -36.63 7.98 2.26
CA ARG A 191 -37.86 7.29 1.84
C ARG A 191 -38.69 6.81 3.02
N MET A 192 -38.06 6.21 4.03
CA MET A 192 -38.72 5.78 5.27
C MET A 192 -39.32 6.99 6.02
N VAL A 193 -38.55 8.06 6.21
CA VAL A 193 -39.06 9.27 6.89
C VAL A 193 -40.25 9.85 6.14
N LYS A 194 -40.22 9.91 4.79
CA LYS A 194 -41.38 10.35 3.98
C LYS A 194 -42.57 9.40 4.11
N ALA A 195 -42.33 8.09 4.16
CA ALA A 195 -43.40 7.11 4.34
C ALA A 195 -44.03 7.21 5.74
N PHE A 196 -43.22 7.48 6.78
CA PHE A 196 -43.72 7.70 8.14
C PHE A 196 -44.48 9.04 8.27
N SER A 197 -43.97 10.12 7.65
CA SER A 197 -44.67 11.40 7.68
C SER A 197 -46.01 11.39 6.92
N HIS A 198 -46.16 10.55 5.87
CA HIS A 198 -47.41 10.37 5.21
C HIS A 198 -48.45 9.59 6.06
N ARG A 199 -48.01 8.65 6.89
CA ARG A 199 -48.86 7.87 7.76
C ARG A 199 -49.43 8.68 8.94
N GLN A 200 -48.73 9.73 9.39
CA GLN A 200 -49.20 10.62 10.48
C GLN A 200 -50.17 11.69 10.00
N MET A 201 -50.35 11.89 8.67
CA MET A 201 -51.32 12.84 8.11
C MET A 201 -52.67 12.19 7.73
N GLU A 202 -52.78 10.86 7.86
CA GLU A 202 -54.05 10.16 7.53
C GLU A 202 -55.02 10.02 8.72
N ASP A 203 -54.64 10.46 9.94
CA ASP A 203 -55.45 10.34 11.15
C ASP A 203 -56.20 11.65 11.55
N ASP A 204 -56.17 12.71 10.72
CA ASP A 204 -57.00 13.88 10.92
C ASP A 204 -58.20 13.80 9.96
N ASP A 205 -59.39 13.48 10.50
CA ASP A 205 -60.71 13.49 9.88
C ASP A 205 -61.01 14.82 9.22
N VAL A 206 -60.64 15.01 7.96
CA VAL A 206 -61.21 16.08 7.12
C VAL A 206 -62.28 15.48 6.24
N ILE A 207 -63.54 15.79 6.59
CA ILE A 207 -64.73 15.46 5.77
C ILE A 207 -64.62 16.21 4.43
N ILE A 208 -64.21 15.51 3.37
CA ILE A 208 -64.20 16.01 2.01
C ILE A 208 -65.55 15.64 1.35
N PRO A 209 -66.33 16.61 0.81
CA PRO A 209 -67.58 16.29 0.14
C PRO A 209 -67.32 15.48 -1.13
N ASN A 210 -68.24 14.52 -1.38
CA ASN A 210 -68.22 13.60 -2.52
C ASN A 210 -68.01 14.30 -3.86
N THR A 211 -66.82 14.23 -4.41
CA THR A 211 -66.60 14.49 -5.83
C THR A 211 -66.70 13.19 -6.61
N TYR A 212 -67.41 13.24 -7.73
CA TYR A 212 -67.71 12.15 -8.64
C TYR A 212 -66.43 11.29 -8.92
N LYS A 213 -66.52 10.03 -8.55
CA LYS A 213 -65.52 9.01 -8.87
C LYS A 213 -65.79 8.55 -10.31
N GLU A 214 -65.01 9.07 -11.26
CA GLU A 214 -64.89 8.37 -12.54
C GLU A 214 -64.35 6.97 -12.28
N SER A 215 -65.12 5.96 -12.57
CA SER A 215 -64.73 4.56 -12.51
C SER A 215 -63.65 4.34 -13.58
N THR A 216 -62.37 4.49 -13.22
CA THR A 216 -61.32 3.92 -14.03
C THR A 216 -61.54 2.40 -14.04
N GLY A 217 -62.04 1.94 -15.20
CA GLY A 217 -62.43 0.54 -15.34
C GLY A 217 -61.28 -0.39 -14.94
N LEU A 218 -61.64 -1.42 -14.18
CA LEU A 218 -60.73 -2.51 -13.77
C LEU A 218 -59.86 -3.05 -14.93
N SER A 219 -60.36 -2.89 -16.19
CA SER A 219 -59.65 -3.20 -17.43
C SER A 219 -58.36 -2.40 -17.63
N THR A 220 -58.32 -1.10 -17.32
CA THR A 220 -57.12 -0.26 -17.53
C THR A 220 -55.99 -0.62 -16.54
N VAL A 221 -56.37 -0.89 -15.30
CA VAL A 221 -55.38 -1.34 -14.27
C VAL A 221 -54.82 -2.72 -14.62
N PHE A 222 -55.67 -3.62 -15.13
CA PHE A 222 -55.23 -4.94 -15.58
C PHE A 222 -54.26 -4.89 -16.77
N HIS A 223 -54.50 -4.01 -17.76
CA HIS A 223 -53.56 -3.83 -18.88
C HIS A 223 -52.24 -3.21 -18.47
N ILE A 224 -52.22 -2.30 -17.49
CA ILE A 224 -50.99 -1.72 -16.94
C ILE A 224 -50.16 -2.80 -16.19
N ILE A 225 -50.82 -3.62 -15.37
CA ILE A 225 -50.19 -4.72 -14.68
C ILE A 225 -49.64 -5.76 -15.66
N LEU A 226 -50.42 -6.12 -16.68
CA LEU A 226 -50.02 -7.06 -17.73
C LEU A 226 -48.80 -6.54 -18.50
N GLY A 227 -48.77 -5.25 -18.87
CA GLY A 227 -47.65 -4.60 -19.53
C GLY A 227 -46.38 -4.56 -18.67
N LEU A 228 -46.54 -4.34 -17.36
CA LEU A 228 -45.44 -4.35 -16.41
C LEU A 228 -44.83 -5.76 -16.25
N ILE A 229 -45.67 -6.80 -16.20
CA ILE A 229 -45.23 -8.20 -16.16
C ILE A 229 -44.49 -8.56 -17.46
N PHE A 230 -45.04 -8.21 -18.64
CA PHE A 230 -44.35 -8.45 -19.92
C PHE A 230 -43.01 -7.69 -20.01
N GLY A 231 -42.97 -6.43 -19.55
CA GLY A 231 -41.71 -5.65 -19.47
C GLY A 231 -40.68 -6.28 -18.56
N LEU A 232 -41.08 -6.80 -17.39
CA LEU A 232 -40.21 -7.51 -16.49
C LEU A 232 -39.68 -8.83 -17.06
N VAL A 233 -40.53 -9.60 -17.73
CA VAL A 233 -40.10 -10.85 -18.38
C VAL A 233 -39.14 -10.57 -19.54
N ALA A 234 -39.42 -9.57 -20.37
CA ALA A 234 -38.54 -9.17 -21.45
C ALA A 234 -37.19 -8.65 -20.93
N PHE A 235 -37.17 -7.89 -19.82
CA PHE A 235 -35.96 -7.45 -19.15
C PHE A 235 -35.17 -8.64 -18.62
N TYR A 236 -35.84 -9.58 -17.98
CA TYR A 236 -35.18 -10.77 -17.41
C TYR A 236 -34.56 -11.65 -18.49
N VAL A 237 -35.26 -11.86 -19.63
CA VAL A 237 -34.80 -12.76 -20.70
C VAL A 237 -33.79 -12.11 -21.65
N LEU A 238 -33.88 -10.80 -21.92
CA LEU A 238 -33.06 -10.12 -22.92
C LEU A 238 -31.94 -9.29 -22.32
N VAL A 239 -32.19 -8.60 -21.21
CA VAL A 239 -31.23 -7.62 -20.66
C VAL A 239 -30.32 -8.28 -19.63
N LEU A 240 -30.85 -9.10 -18.73
CA LEU A 240 -30.06 -9.73 -17.69
C LEU A 240 -28.92 -10.62 -18.24
N PRO A 241 -29.15 -11.54 -19.21
CA PRO A 241 -28.07 -12.36 -19.76
C PRO A 241 -27.05 -11.53 -20.53
N ALA A 242 -27.46 -10.43 -21.19
CA ALA A 242 -26.56 -9.56 -21.91
C ALA A 242 -25.62 -8.77 -20.95
N VAL A 243 -26.15 -8.32 -19.81
CA VAL A 243 -25.38 -7.65 -18.76
C VAL A 243 -24.45 -8.65 -18.04
N GLU A 244 -24.97 -9.83 -17.71
CA GLU A 244 -24.20 -10.89 -17.04
C GLU A 244 -23.04 -11.39 -17.92
N ASN A 245 -23.26 -11.57 -19.21
CA ASN A 245 -22.21 -11.94 -20.16
C ASN A 245 -21.15 -10.84 -20.35
N ARG A 246 -21.53 -9.55 -20.30
CA ARG A 246 -20.57 -8.44 -20.32
C ARG A 246 -19.74 -8.39 -19.03
N LEU A 247 -20.39 -8.57 -17.89
CA LEU A 247 -19.71 -8.57 -16.59
C LEU A 247 -18.78 -9.77 -16.44
N ASN A 248 -19.18 -10.93 -16.93
CA ASN A 248 -18.36 -12.14 -16.93
C ASN A 248 -17.13 -11.99 -17.83
N ARG A 249 -17.30 -11.45 -19.06
CA ARG A 249 -16.16 -11.16 -19.95
C ARG A 249 -15.17 -10.18 -19.34
N GLN A 250 -15.66 -9.10 -18.73
CA GLN A 250 -14.78 -8.16 -18.02
C GLN A 250 -14.01 -8.81 -16.87
N ARG A 251 -14.66 -9.69 -16.09
CA ARG A 251 -13.99 -10.45 -15.03
C ARG A 251 -12.96 -11.45 -15.58
N ASP A 252 -13.29 -12.11 -16.69
CA ASP A 252 -12.39 -13.07 -17.33
C ASP A 252 -11.16 -12.37 -17.92
N ASP A 253 -11.34 -11.19 -18.54
CA ASP A 253 -10.24 -10.36 -19.05
C ASP A 253 -9.35 -9.83 -17.91
N GLU A 254 -9.94 -9.35 -16.81
CA GLU A 254 -9.19 -8.95 -15.63
C GLU A 254 -8.44 -10.13 -15.00
N LEU A 255 -9.08 -11.29 -14.90
CA LEU A 255 -8.50 -12.51 -14.35
C LEU A 255 -7.32 -12.99 -15.22
N MET A 256 -7.43 -12.90 -16.54
CA MET A 256 -6.36 -13.22 -17.47
C MET A 256 -5.16 -12.28 -17.31
N VAL A 257 -5.41 -10.97 -17.14
CA VAL A 257 -4.35 -9.97 -16.86
C VAL A 257 -3.67 -10.24 -15.50
N TYR A 258 -4.45 -10.61 -14.47
CA TYR A 258 -3.88 -10.97 -13.16
C TYR A 258 -3.06 -12.27 -13.22
N MET A 259 -3.55 -13.29 -13.94
CA MET A 259 -2.81 -14.55 -14.16
C MET A 259 -1.51 -14.32 -14.92
N GLN A 260 -1.52 -13.46 -15.93
CA GLN A 260 -0.32 -13.09 -16.68
C GLN A 260 0.69 -12.34 -15.79
N LYS A 261 0.23 -11.41 -14.95
CA LYS A 261 1.08 -10.72 -13.96
C LYS A 261 1.63 -11.66 -12.89
N LEU A 262 0.83 -12.62 -12.45
CA LEU A 262 1.27 -13.62 -11.47
C LEU A 262 2.35 -14.54 -12.07
N ASN A 263 2.15 -14.98 -13.32
CA ASN A 263 3.15 -15.79 -14.00
C ASN A 263 4.47 -15.04 -14.25
N SER A 264 4.40 -13.76 -14.64
CA SER A 264 5.61 -12.95 -14.80
C SER A 264 6.33 -12.71 -13.47
N ALA A 265 5.59 -12.48 -12.38
CA ALA A 265 6.17 -12.33 -11.05
C ALA A 265 6.78 -13.65 -10.52
N ASN A 266 6.16 -14.80 -10.83
CA ASN A 266 6.73 -16.10 -10.47
C ASN A 266 8.01 -16.38 -11.27
N GLN A 267 8.05 -16.08 -12.58
CA GLN A 267 9.27 -16.19 -13.38
C GLN A 267 10.39 -15.29 -12.87
N GLU A 268 10.06 -14.05 -12.43
CA GLU A 268 11.03 -13.14 -11.84
C GLU A 268 11.56 -13.68 -10.50
N ASN A 269 10.69 -14.30 -9.69
CA ASN A 269 11.11 -14.95 -8.45
C ASN A 269 12.00 -16.18 -8.68
N ASP A 270 11.71 -16.97 -9.72
CA ASP A 270 12.53 -18.13 -10.08
C ASP A 270 13.94 -17.70 -10.56
N ILE A 271 14.01 -16.61 -11.34
CA ILE A 271 15.28 -16.02 -11.76
C ILE A 271 16.07 -15.49 -10.55
N LEU A 272 15.40 -14.78 -9.64
CA LEU A 272 16.03 -14.28 -8.41
C LEU A 272 16.51 -15.42 -7.49
N ALA A 273 15.78 -16.53 -7.44
CA ALA A 273 16.20 -17.71 -6.68
C ALA A 273 17.48 -18.31 -7.27
N GLN A 274 17.57 -18.45 -8.60
CA GLN A 274 18.78 -18.89 -9.28
C GLN A 274 19.97 -17.94 -9.08
N GLU A 275 19.74 -16.61 -9.18
CA GLU A 275 20.79 -15.62 -8.92
C GLU A 275 21.29 -15.69 -7.46
N ASN A 276 20.41 -15.98 -6.50
CA ASN A 276 20.80 -16.16 -5.12
C ASN A 276 21.63 -17.43 -4.91
N GLU A 277 21.27 -18.55 -5.54
CA GLU A 277 22.09 -19.77 -5.49
C GLU A 277 23.48 -19.55 -6.09
N ASP A 278 23.57 -18.83 -7.22
CA ASP A 278 24.85 -18.47 -7.84
C ASP A 278 25.69 -17.54 -6.96
N ILE A 279 25.07 -16.64 -6.24
CA ILE A 279 25.74 -15.74 -5.27
C ILE A 279 26.25 -16.55 -4.07
N GLU A 280 25.45 -17.47 -3.54
CA GLU A 280 25.86 -18.32 -2.41
C GLU A 280 27.04 -19.24 -2.81
N ALA A 281 27.02 -19.80 -4.02
CA ALA A 281 28.12 -20.59 -4.55
C ALA A 281 29.42 -19.76 -4.66
N LYS A 282 29.35 -18.55 -5.19
CA LYS A 282 30.50 -17.63 -5.25
C LYS A 282 31.00 -17.19 -3.89
N MET A 283 30.09 -16.98 -2.94
CA MET A 283 30.48 -16.66 -1.56
C MET A 283 31.22 -17.82 -0.89
N ALA A 284 30.78 -19.07 -1.13
CA ALA A 284 31.48 -20.26 -0.63
C ALA A 284 32.91 -20.38 -1.23
N GLU A 285 33.06 -20.12 -2.54
CA GLU A 285 34.36 -20.12 -3.21
C GLU A 285 35.30 -19.05 -2.67
N VAL A 286 34.80 -17.83 -2.46
CA VAL A 286 35.57 -16.72 -1.87
C VAL A 286 35.97 -17.03 -0.42
N GLN A 287 35.09 -17.67 0.34
CA GLN A 287 35.39 -18.10 1.71
C GLN A 287 36.49 -19.15 1.73
N GLU A 288 36.48 -20.14 0.85
CA GLU A 288 37.53 -21.15 0.72
C GLU A 288 38.87 -20.52 0.33
N GLN A 289 38.86 -19.54 -0.61
CA GLN A 289 40.07 -18.78 -0.96
C GLN A 289 40.63 -17.99 0.24
N LEU A 290 39.75 -17.38 1.03
CA LEU A 290 40.14 -16.64 2.25
C LEU A 290 40.77 -17.57 3.28
N ASP A 291 40.18 -18.74 3.50
CA ASP A 291 40.69 -19.73 4.44
C ASP A 291 42.04 -20.30 3.99
N THR A 292 42.26 -20.54 2.70
CA THR A 292 43.54 -20.96 2.14
C THR A 292 44.61 -19.88 2.29
N LEU A 293 44.28 -18.61 2.03
CA LEU A 293 45.19 -17.48 2.23
C LEU A 293 45.54 -17.27 3.71
N THR A 294 44.58 -17.43 4.60
CA THR A 294 44.75 -17.29 6.05
C THR A 294 45.65 -18.40 6.58
N THR A 295 45.44 -19.63 6.09
CA THR A 295 46.28 -20.79 6.44
C THR A 295 47.73 -20.62 5.93
N GLY A 296 47.86 -20.12 4.67
CA GLY A 296 49.18 -19.80 4.10
C GLY A 296 49.90 -18.73 4.89
N ASN A 297 49.24 -17.66 5.28
CA ASN A 297 49.83 -16.58 6.09
C ASN A 297 50.26 -17.05 7.50
N THR A 298 49.44 -17.88 8.16
CA THR A 298 49.82 -18.46 9.46
C THR A 298 51.05 -19.37 9.35
N SER A 299 51.15 -20.14 8.25
CA SER A 299 52.34 -20.95 7.99
C SER A 299 53.59 -20.10 7.77
N ILE A 300 53.49 -19.01 7.01
CA ILE A 300 54.59 -18.07 6.76
C ILE A 300 55.03 -17.38 8.07
N ILE A 301 54.09 -16.93 8.89
CA ILE A 301 54.38 -16.32 10.20
C ILE A 301 55.09 -17.31 11.11
N ALA A 302 54.66 -18.57 11.14
CA ALA A 302 55.34 -19.61 11.94
C ALA A 302 56.76 -19.86 11.46
N GLN A 303 57.01 -19.86 10.12
CA GLN A 303 58.39 -19.97 9.57
C GLN A 303 59.24 -18.77 9.95
N TYR A 304 58.75 -17.56 9.88
CA TYR A 304 59.49 -16.36 10.33
C TYR A 304 59.80 -16.39 11.86
N GLN A 305 58.86 -16.82 12.66
CA GLN A 305 59.07 -16.98 14.11
C GLN A 305 60.16 -18.03 14.41
N SER A 306 60.18 -19.14 13.70
CA SER A 306 61.23 -20.16 13.86
C SER A 306 62.59 -19.64 13.43
N LEU A 307 62.69 -18.86 12.34
CA LEU A 307 63.93 -18.21 11.89
C LEU A 307 64.44 -17.18 12.88
N ILE A 308 63.57 -16.36 13.44
CA ILE A 308 63.89 -15.38 14.48
C ILE A 308 64.45 -16.10 15.74
N TRP A 309 63.79 -17.20 16.11
CA TRP A 309 64.26 -18.01 17.28
C TRP A 309 65.63 -18.61 17.03
N VAL A 310 65.92 -19.17 15.83
CA VAL A 310 67.25 -19.68 15.44
C VAL A 310 68.32 -18.56 15.47
N LEU A 311 68.00 -17.36 14.97
CA LEU A 311 68.93 -16.21 14.98
C LEU A 311 69.18 -15.67 16.40
N GLN A 312 68.23 -15.74 17.32
CA GLN A 312 68.36 -15.38 18.69
C GLN A 312 69.25 -16.36 19.47
N ILE A 313 69.15 -17.68 19.24
CA ILE A 313 70.02 -18.70 19.81
C ILE A 313 71.45 -18.56 19.28
N GLY A 314 71.61 -18.32 17.97
CA GLY A 314 72.94 -18.10 17.37
C GLY A 314 73.66 -16.87 17.91
N ARG A 315 72.96 -15.84 18.39
CA ARG A 315 73.57 -14.66 19.10
C ARG A 315 73.91 -14.91 20.56
N ALA A 316 73.32 -15.91 21.17
CA ALA A 316 73.57 -16.24 22.55
C ALA A 316 74.79 -17.16 22.74
N HIS A 317 75.39 -17.66 21.65
CA HIS A 317 76.57 -18.54 21.67
C HIS A 317 77.86 -17.92 21.04
N VAL A 318 77.90 -16.59 20.79
CA VAL A 318 79.07 -15.78 20.45
C VAL A 318 79.31 -14.78 21.56
#